data_dc93500e7d5b48723bacd124ef77519f
#
_entry.id   dc93500e7d5b48723bacd124ef77519f
#
_cell.length_a   1.000
_cell.length_b   1.000
_cell.length_c   1.000
_cell.angle_alpha   90.00
_cell.angle_beta   90.00
_cell.angle_gamma   90.00
#
_symmetry.space_group_name_H-M   'P 1'
#
loop_
_entity.id
_entity.type
_entity.pdbx_description
1 polymer ?
#
loop_
_entity_poly.entity_id
_entity_poly.type
_entity_poly.pdbx_seq_one_letter_code
_entity_poly.pdbx_strand_id
1 'polypeptide(L)'
;MSKQAVRSWLLGIVVLGLAVRLFEIGEPLIDKQAWRQADTAAVARNYFEEGDELLWPRVDWRGATAGYVEMNFPLYPFLVSGLYGVWGEANDSLGRLLSALFSVATSLVLFVFARRLFDDDITALCAAFFFLFFPLNIYFGRVFMPEPLMLLLSVMTLWLFHSWVTSGHLVHAVGAVLSAALCFLVKVPTLYLGFPLLAIAIQRWGWRFVLRPALWCYTVAILAPAVLWYVHAADLFAETGLTFGIWNRYGYDKWDRGVLLT
;
A
#
# COMPACT_ATOMS: atom_id res chain seq x y z
N MET A 1 9.45 6.05 30.81
CA MET A 1 10.32 7.20 30.39
C MET A 1 9.58 8.51 30.60
N SER A 2 10.31 9.69 30.66
CA SER A 2 9.60 10.97 30.59
C SER A 2 8.98 11.16 29.21
N LYS A 3 7.82 11.84 29.15
CA LYS A 3 7.12 12.10 27.86
C LYS A 3 8.02 12.85 26.86
N GLN A 4 8.90 13.74 27.36
CA GLN A 4 9.85 14.47 26.55
C GLN A 4 10.92 13.54 25.96
N ALA A 5 11.49 12.63 26.77
CA ALA A 5 12.48 11.67 26.29
C ALA A 5 11.90 10.75 25.19
N VAL A 6 10.69 10.25 25.37
CA VAL A 6 10.01 9.43 24.35
C VAL A 6 9.87 10.18 23.03
N ARG A 7 9.42 11.44 23.09
CA ARG A 7 9.29 12.30 21.89
C ARG A 7 10.62 12.55 21.19
N SER A 8 11.69 12.82 21.97
CA SER A 8 13.01 13.05 21.40
C SER A 8 13.58 11.80 20.73
N TRP A 9 13.43 10.63 21.35
CA TRP A 9 13.85 9.37 20.74
C TRP A 9 13.04 9.04 19.48
N LEU A 10 11.73 9.20 19.52
CA LEU A 10 10.88 8.95 18.35
C LEU A 10 11.25 9.91 17.20
N LEU A 11 11.45 11.20 17.49
CA LEU A 11 11.88 12.17 16.49
C LEU A 11 13.24 11.78 15.88
N GLY A 12 14.22 11.39 16.70
CA GLY A 12 15.52 10.92 16.22
C GLY A 12 15.40 9.70 15.30
N ILE A 13 14.59 8.69 15.69
CA ILE A 13 14.32 7.50 14.90
C ILE A 13 13.71 7.88 13.55
N VAL A 14 12.71 8.75 13.54
CA VAL A 14 12.00 9.19 12.33
C VAL A 14 12.91 9.99 11.40
N VAL A 15 13.65 10.95 11.93
CA VAL A 15 14.58 11.80 11.14
C VAL A 15 15.68 10.96 10.51
N LEU A 16 16.33 10.09 11.29
CA LEU A 16 17.37 9.20 10.76
C LEU A 16 16.78 8.18 9.78
N GLY A 17 15.61 7.62 10.08
CA GLY A 17 14.92 6.68 9.19
C GLY A 17 14.52 7.31 7.84
N LEU A 18 14.10 8.58 7.86
CA LEU A 18 13.87 9.36 6.63
C LEU A 18 15.18 9.64 5.90
N ALA A 19 16.22 10.14 6.60
CA ALA A 19 17.50 10.46 6.00
C ALA A 19 18.12 9.29 5.23
N VAL A 20 18.07 8.07 5.81
CA VAL A 20 18.57 6.86 5.14
C VAL A 20 17.78 6.55 3.85
N ARG A 21 16.48 6.87 3.79
CA ARG A 21 15.64 6.65 2.60
C ARG A 21 15.81 7.71 1.54
N LEU A 22 16.26 8.90 1.91
CA LEU A 22 16.56 9.98 0.96
C LEU A 22 17.91 9.79 0.26
N PHE A 23 18.77 8.91 0.77
CA PHE A 23 20.03 8.59 0.13
C PHE A 23 19.78 7.99 -1.26
N GLU A 24 20.40 8.53 -2.30
CA GLU A 24 20.24 8.13 -3.72
C GLU A 24 18.78 8.17 -4.21
N ILE A 25 17.95 9.09 -3.71
CA ILE A 25 16.54 9.19 -4.09
C ILE A 25 16.36 9.56 -5.58
N GLY A 26 17.31 10.26 -6.16
CA GLY A 26 17.32 10.72 -7.56
C GLY A 26 17.93 9.73 -8.56
N GLU A 27 18.39 8.56 -8.11
CA GLU A 27 18.94 7.56 -9.03
C GLU A 27 17.88 6.97 -9.96
N PRO A 28 18.24 6.57 -11.20
CA PRO A 28 17.32 5.90 -12.11
C PRO A 28 16.66 4.65 -11.51
N LEU A 29 15.48 4.26 -12.04
CA LEU A 29 14.71 3.08 -11.60
C LEU A 29 15.29 1.76 -12.16
N ILE A 30 16.61 1.56 -12.04
CA ILE A 30 17.33 0.39 -12.59
C ILE A 30 17.84 -0.58 -11.52
N ASP A 31 17.48 -0.33 -10.26
CA ASP A 31 17.83 -1.16 -9.12
C ASP A 31 16.95 -2.43 -9.03
N LYS A 32 16.96 -3.12 -7.89
CA LYS A 32 16.19 -4.36 -7.72
C LYS A 32 14.68 -4.12 -7.98
N GLN A 33 14.06 -5.01 -8.75
CA GLN A 33 12.67 -4.86 -9.22
C GLN A 33 12.48 -3.71 -10.23
N ALA A 34 13.53 -3.36 -10.99
CA ALA A 34 13.53 -2.25 -11.95
C ALA A 34 12.30 -2.22 -12.86
N TRP A 35 11.92 -3.35 -13.46
CA TRP A 35 10.77 -3.45 -14.35
C TRP A 35 9.46 -3.05 -13.68
N ARG A 36 9.25 -3.46 -12.40
CA ARG A 36 8.03 -3.10 -11.66
C ARG A 36 8.00 -1.63 -11.27
N GLN A 37 9.16 -1.06 -10.90
CA GLN A 37 9.28 0.36 -10.60
C GLN A 37 9.03 1.19 -11.86
N ALA A 38 9.68 0.83 -12.99
CA ALA A 38 9.51 1.52 -14.25
C ALA A 38 8.07 1.47 -14.77
N ASP A 39 7.42 0.30 -14.73
CA ASP A 39 6.02 0.16 -15.13
C ASP A 39 5.08 0.98 -14.22
N THR A 40 5.32 0.98 -12.89
CA THR A 40 4.53 1.80 -11.97
C THR A 40 4.72 3.30 -12.22
N ALA A 41 5.95 3.72 -12.54
CA ALA A 41 6.28 5.09 -12.90
C ALA A 41 5.66 5.49 -14.25
N ALA A 42 5.67 4.59 -15.23
CA ALA A 42 5.01 4.80 -16.52
C ALA A 42 3.50 5.05 -16.35
N VAL A 43 2.83 4.25 -15.51
CA VAL A 43 1.40 4.47 -15.21
C VAL A 43 1.18 5.85 -14.54
N ALA A 44 2.05 6.25 -13.60
CA ALA A 44 1.96 7.55 -12.95
C ALA A 44 2.16 8.71 -13.95
N ARG A 45 3.13 8.58 -14.86
CA ARG A 45 3.39 9.56 -15.91
C ARG A 45 2.21 9.63 -16.90
N ASN A 46 1.68 8.49 -17.32
CA ASN A 46 0.54 8.45 -18.24
C ASN A 46 -0.71 9.09 -17.64
N TYR A 47 -0.97 8.95 -16.33
CA TYR A 47 -2.01 9.71 -15.67
C TYR A 47 -1.77 11.22 -15.75
N PHE A 48 -0.53 11.67 -15.55
CA PHE A 48 -0.18 13.09 -15.60
C PHE A 48 -0.26 13.68 -17.02
N GLU A 49 0.22 12.94 -18.03
CA GLU A 49 0.36 13.44 -19.40
C GLU A 49 -0.90 13.22 -20.26
N GLU A 50 -1.62 12.12 -20.04
CA GLU A 50 -2.74 11.69 -20.90
C GLU A 50 -4.12 11.84 -20.23
N GLY A 51 -4.17 12.18 -18.95
CA GLY A 51 -5.39 12.40 -18.16
C GLY A 51 -5.57 11.49 -16.97
N ASP A 52 -6.11 12.05 -15.89
CA ASP A 52 -6.23 11.45 -14.55
C ASP A 52 -7.49 10.58 -14.39
N GLU A 53 -7.72 9.62 -15.27
CA GLU A 53 -8.84 8.68 -15.13
C GLU A 53 -8.42 7.49 -14.27
N LEU A 54 -8.57 7.59 -12.94
CA LEU A 54 -8.11 6.61 -11.94
C LEU A 54 -8.44 5.15 -12.30
N LEU A 55 -9.61 4.90 -12.88
CA LEU A 55 -10.06 3.52 -13.18
C LEU A 55 -9.49 2.98 -14.50
N TRP A 56 -8.76 3.79 -15.26
CA TRP A 56 -8.25 3.45 -16.60
C TRP A 56 -6.72 3.59 -16.66
N PRO A 57 -5.95 2.77 -15.89
CA PRO A 57 -4.49 2.83 -15.90
C PRO A 57 -3.92 2.44 -17.27
N ARG A 58 -2.92 3.19 -17.74
CA ARG A 58 -2.27 2.99 -19.03
C ARG A 58 -0.80 2.68 -18.86
N VAL A 59 -0.29 1.75 -19.68
CA VAL A 59 1.13 1.39 -19.77
C VAL A 59 1.76 1.88 -21.09
N ASP A 60 3.10 1.93 -21.15
CA ASP A 60 3.81 2.34 -22.36
C ASP A 60 3.86 1.24 -23.41
N TRP A 61 3.96 -0.02 -22.99
CA TRP A 61 4.03 -1.20 -23.87
C TRP A 61 2.65 -1.63 -24.39
N ARG A 62 1.94 -0.67 -24.99
CA ARG A 62 0.50 -0.77 -25.35
C ARG A 62 0.25 -1.39 -26.73
N GLY A 63 1.29 -1.58 -27.57
CA GLY A 63 1.11 -2.05 -28.94
C GLY A 63 0.18 -1.16 -29.75
N ALA A 64 -0.83 -1.77 -30.38
CA ALA A 64 -1.86 -1.06 -31.16
C ALA A 64 -3.12 -0.73 -30.32
N THR A 65 -3.09 -0.89 -28.99
CA THR A 65 -4.24 -0.66 -28.09
C THR A 65 -4.16 0.72 -27.43
N ALA A 66 -5.23 1.12 -26.72
CA ALA A 66 -5.24 2.34 -25.92
C ALA A 66 -4.30 2.27 -24.69
N GLY A 67 -3.73 1.09 -24.40
CA GLY A 67 -2.79 0.87 -23.30
C GLY A 67 -3.42 0.59 -21.94
N TYR A 68 -4.73 0.46 -21.86
CA TYR A 68 -5.39 0.10 -20.59
C TYR A 68 -4.94 -1.29 -20.13
N VAL A 69 -4.61 -1.42 -18.86
CA VAL A 69 -3.96 -2.60 -18.32
C VAL A 69 -4.66 -3.14 -17.09
N GLU A 70 -4.77 -4.48 -17.03
CA GLU A 70 -5.14 -5.18 -15.80
C GLU A 70 -4.02 -5.07 -14.78
N MET A 71 -4.28 -4.40 -13.65
CA MET A 71 -3.34 -4.26 -12.54
C MET A 71 -4.06 -4.16 -11.19
N ASN A 72 -3.29 -4.24 -10.09
CA ASN A 72 -3.82 -3.86 -8.78
C ASN A 72 -4.36 -2.42 -8.84
N PHE A 73 -5.31 -2.09 -7.96
CA PHE A 73 -5.89 -0.74 -7.94
C PHE A 73 -4.80 0.33 -7.93
N PRO A 74 -4.77 1.23 -8.92
CA PRO A 74 -3.64 2.10 -9.20
C PRO A 74 -3.57 3.35 -8.30
N LEU A 75 -3.96 3.21 -7.02
CA LEU A 75 -3.97 4.33 -6.08
C LEU A 75 -2.59 4.98 -5.92
N TYR A 76 -1.52 4.18 -5.84
CA TYR A 76 -0.18 4.71 -5.65
C TYR A 76 0.31 5.53 -6.86
N PRO A 77 0.31 5.01 -8.09
CA PRO A 77 0.69 5.81 -9.25
C PRO A 77 -0.22 7.03 -9.47
N PHE A 78 -1.51 6.94 -9.14
CA PHE A 78 -2.42 8.09 -9.17
C PHE A 78 -2.04 9.18 -8.17
N LEU A 79 -1.64 8.82 -6.93
CA LEU A 79 -1.13 9.80 -5.96
C LEU A 79 0.17 10.45 -6.43
N VAL A 80 1.03 9.70 -7.11
CA VAL A 80 2.28 10.23 -7.68
C VAL A 80 1.98 11.18 -8.84
N SER A 81 1.01 10.87 -9.72
CA SER A 81 0.61 11.80 -10.80
C SER A 81 0.12 13.14 -10.24
N GLY A 82 -0.62 13.12 -9.14
CA GLY A 82 -0.99 14.35 -8.43
C GLY A 82 0.21 15.16 -7.93
N LEU A 83 1.29 14.50 -7.48
CA LEU A 83 2.54 15.18 -7.13
C LEU A 83 3.24 15.77 -8.37
N TYR A 84 3.22 15.08 -9.52
CA TYR A 84 3.71 15.61 -10.79
C TYR A 84 2.95 16.87 -11.21
N GLY A 85 1.61 16.86 -11.03
CA GLY A 85 0.78 18.05 -11.29
C GLY A 85 1.14 19.25 -10.44
N VAL A 86 1.51 19.05 -9.17
CA VAL A 86 1.99 20.12 -8.28
C VAL A 86 3.40 20.57 -8.63
N TRP A 87 4.27 19.66 -9.01
CA TRP A 87 5.67 19.92 -9.35
C TRP A 87 5.84 20.55 -10.74
N GLY A 88 4.95 20.20 -11.68
CA GLY A 88 4.95 20.68 -13.06
C GLY A 88 5.62 19.77 -14.08
N GLU A 89 6.23 18.67 -13.64
CA GLU A 89 6.86 17.66 -14.51
C GLU A 89 6.87 16.27 -13.87
N ALA A 90 6.97 15.23 -14.70
CA ALA A 90 7.15 13.86 -14.23
C ALA A 90 8.57 13.68 -13.67
N ASN A 91 8.68 13.27 -12.40
CA ASN A 91 9.95 13.10 -11.71
C ASN A 91 9.90 11.89 -10.77
N ASP A 92 10.68 10.85 -11.08
CA ASP A 92 10.69 9.58 -10.34
C ASP A 92 11.06 9.75 -8.87
N SER A 93 11.83 10.77 -8.52
CA SER A 93 12.19 11.08 -7.12
C SER A 93 10.97 11.38 -6.25
N LEU A 94 9.89 11.94 -6.83
CA LEU A 94 8.65 12.25 -6.10
C LEU A 94 7.91 10.97 -5.69
N GLY A 95 7.88 9.95 -6.55
CA GLY A 95 7.31 8.65 -6.19
C GLY A 95 8.13 7.97 -5.11
N ARG A 96 9.46 7.97 -5.20
CA ARG A 96 10.34 7.45 -4.14
C ARG A 96 10.17 8.21 -2.82
N LEU A 97 10.06 9.55 -2.88
CA LEU A 97 9.80 10.38 -1.71
C LEU A 97 8.46 10.02 -1.06
N LEU A 98 7.41 9.86 -1.85
CA LEU A 98 6.09 9.44 -1.35
C LEU A 98 6.16 8.08 -0.64
N SER A 99 6.89 7.12 -1.21
CA SER A 99 7.16 5.82 -0.59
C SER A 99 7.90 5.95 0.74
N ALA A 100 8.94 6.80 0.80
CA ALA A 100 9.68 7.07 2.03
C ALA A 100 8.79 7.69 3.12
N LEU A 101 7.91 8.61 2.74
CA LEU A 101 6.94 9.22 3.65
C LEU A 101 5.92 8.20 4.17
N PHE A 102 5.40 7.30 3.31
CA PHE A 102 4.52 6.21 3.76
C PHE A 102 5.24 5.25 4.71
N SER A 103 6.51 4.94 4.45
CA SER A 103 7.31 4.10 5.34
C SER A 103 7.51 4.74 6.72
N VAL A 104 7.81 6.04 6.76
CA VAL A 104 7.91 6.80 8.01
C VAL A 104 6.56 6.87 8.73
N ALA A 105 5.48 7.15 8.02
CA ALA A 105 4.13 7.16 8.57
C ALA A 105 3.76 5.80 9.17
N THR A 106 4.12 4.69 8.51
CA THR A 106 3.93 3.33 9.03
C THR A 106 4.61 3.15 10.40
N SER A 107 5.85 3.63 10.54
CA SER A 107 6.57 3.53 11.83
C SER A 107 5.89 4.31 12.95
N LEU A 108 5.34 5.48 12.63
CA LEU A 108 4.58 6.29 13.60
C LEU A 108 3.28 5.61 14.02
N VAL A 109 2.53 5.05 13.07
CA VAL A 109 1.32 4.28 13.38
C VAL A 109 1.67 3.03 14.20
N LEU A 110 2.76 2.35 13.85
CA LEU A 110 3.24 1.18 14.58
C LEU A 110 3.64 1.54 16.02
N PHE A 111 4.32 2.67 16.22
CA PHE A 111 4.63 3.20 17.55
C PHE A 111 3.35 3.40 18.38
N VAL A 112 2.35 4.09 17.82
CA VAL A 112 1.08 4.37 18.51
C VAL A 112 0.35 3.06 18.83
N PHE A 113 0.31 2.13 17.89
CA PHE A 113 -0.37 0.86 18.05
C PHE A 113 0.33 -0.04 19.10
N ALA A 114 1.65 -0.19 19.00
CA ALA A 114 2.44 -0.98 19.95
C ALA A 114 2.34 -0.41 21.37
N ARG A 115 2.44 0.92 21.50
CA ARG A 115 2.25 1.60 22.80
C ARG A 115 0.88 1.32 23.42
N ARG A 116 -0.17 1.34 22.60
CA ARG A 116 -1.53 1.04 23.06
C ARG A 116 -1.72 -0.42 23.43
N LEU A 117 -1.04 -1.32 22.73
CA LEU A 117 -1.20 -2.76 22.90
C LEU A 117 -0.44 -3.29 24.12
N PHE A 118 0.78 -2.77 24.35
CA PHE A 118 1.69 -3.24 25.40
C PHE A 118 1.80 -2.30 26.60
N ASP A 119 1.22 -1.09 26.51
CA ASP A 119 1.33 -0.02 27.53
C ASP A 119 2.78 0.27 27.95
N ASP A 120 3.72 0.15 27.00
CA ASP A 120 5.15 0.34 27.22
C ASP A 120 5.79 1.21 26.13
N ASP A 121 6.46 2.30 26.57
CA ASP A 121 7.12 3.26 25.69
C ASP A 121 8.34 2.65 24.98
N ILE A 122 9.09 1.78 25.66
CA ILE A 122 10.32 1.18 25.12
C ILE A 122 9.95 0.20 23.99
N THR A 123 8.99 -0.68 24.24
CA THR A 123 8.48 -1.60 23.22
C THR A 123 7.98 -0.86 21.99
N ALA A 124 7.26 0.27 22.19
CA ALA A 124 6.78 1.08 21.09
C ALA A 124 7.91 1.75 20.29
N LEU A 125 8.94 2.28 20.96
CA LEU A 125 10.14 2.84 20.30
C LEU A 125 10.93 1.76 19.55
N CYS A 126 11.09 0.58 20.15
CA CYS A 126 11.73 -0.56 19.48
C CYS A 126 10.96 -1.00 18.22
N ALA A 127 9.63 -1.06 18.28
CA ALA A 127 8.81 -1.40 17.12
C ALA A 127 9.01 -0.41 15.95
N ALA A 128 9.00 0.90 16.23
CA ALA A 128 9.28 1.92 15.23
C ALA A 128 10.71 1.85 14.69
N PHE A 129 11.69 1.66 15.59
CA PHE A 129 13.10 1.56 15.23
C PHE A 129 13.36 0.34 14.32
N PHE A 130 12.99 -0.85 14.75
CA PHE A 130 13.23 -2.06 13.96
C PHE A 130 12.50 -2.03 12.63
N PHE A 131 11.29 -1.46 12.57
CA PHE A 131 10.60 -1.28 11.30
C PHE A 131 11.39 -0.38 10.35
N LEU A 132 11.86 0.79 10.80
CA LEU A 132 12.58 1.73 9.93
C LEU A 132 13.99 1.25 9.55
N PHE A 133 14.69 0.55 10.44
CA PHE A 133 16.10 0.18 10.23
C PHE A 133 16.31 -1.27 9.83
N PHE A 134 15.24 -2.04 9.66
CA PHE A 134 15.36 -3.39 9.08
C PHE A 134 15.85 -3.28 7.63
N PRO A 135 16.95 -3.98 7.24
CA PRO A 135 17.61 -3.78 5.94
C PRO A 135 16.68 -3.87 4.75
N LEU A 136 15.77 -4.85 4.76
CA LEU A 136 14.78 -5.02 3.69
C LEU A 136 13.84 -3.81 3.58
N ASN A 137 13.45 -3.22 4.71
CA ASN A 137 12.54 -2.08 4.72
C ASN A 137 13.26 -0.75 4.44
N ILE A 138 14.57 -0.65 4.66
CA ILE A 138 15.35 0.50 4.19
C ILE A 138 15.23 0.57 2.67
N TYR A 139 15.44 -0.54 1.98
CA TYR A 139 15.36 -0.60 0.54
C TYR A 139 13.91 -0.44 0.04
N PHE A 140 13.01 -1.36 0.42
CA PHE A 140 11.63 -1.35 -0.06
C PHE A 140 10.79 -0.17 0.47
N GLY A 141 11.24 0.52 1.50
CA GLY A 141 10.59 1.73 2.03
C GLY A 141 10.81 2.98 1.18
N ARG A 142 11.62 2.93 0.10
CA ARG A 142 11.87 4.06 -0.80
C ARG A 142 11.65 3.73 -2.28
N VAL A 143 11.31 2.49 -2.62
CA VAL A 143 11.12 2.08 -4.02
C VAL A 143 9.88 2.71 -4.63
N PHE A 144 9.89 2.93 -5.93
CA PHE A 144 8.74 3.47 -6.67
C PHE A 144 7.68 2.37 -6.86
N MET A 145 7.03 1.98 -5.78
CA MET A 145 6.09 0.84 -5.76
C MET A 145 5.01 1.03 -4.68
N PRO A 146 3.84 0.38 -4.80
CA PRO A 146 2.74 0.53 -3.85
C PRO A 146 2.96 -0.14 -2.48
N GLU A 147 4.04 -0.93 -2.29
CA GLU A 147 4.30 -1.68 -1.07
C GLU A 147 4.37 -0.82 0.19
N PRO A 148 5.03 0.36 0.22
CA PRO A 148 5.03 1.21 1.41
C PRO A 148 3.64 1.72 1.78
N LEU A 149 2.80 2.08 0.79
CA LEU A 149 1.41 2.45 1.00
C LEU A 149 0.59 1.26 1.56
N MET A 150 0.77 0.07 0.99
CA MET A 150 0.14 -1.16 1.46
C MET A 150 0.48 -1.45 2.93
N LEU A 151 1.74 -1.31 3.33
CA LEU A 151 2.17 -1.52 4.72
C LEU A 151 1.55 -0.49 5.67
N LEU A 152 1.51 0.78 5.28
CA LEU A 152 0.84 1.83 6.05
C LEU A 152 -0.64 1.47 6.28
N LEU A 153 -1.36 1.16 5.21
CA LEU A 153 -2.77 0.78 5.28
C LEU A 153 -3.00 -0.48 6.12
N SER A 154 -2.09 -1.46 6.04
CA SER A 154 -2.14 -2.69 6.84
C SER A 154 -2.06 -2.41 8.35
N VAL A 155 -1.06 -1.62 8.77
CA VAL A 155 -0.88 -1.28 10.18
C VAL A 155 -2.00 -0.37 10.68
N MET A 156 -2.45 0.59 9.86
CA MET A 156 -3.61 1.42 10.16
C MET A 156 -4.87 0.58 10.36
N THR A 157 -5.11 -0.41 9.50
CA THR A 157 -6.24 -1.33 9.61
C THR A 157 -6.26 -2.04 10.96
N LEU A 158 -5.12 -2.63 11.36
CA LEU A 158 -5.02 -3.34 12.64
C LEU A 158 -5.23 -2.40 13.83
N TRP A 159 -4.58 -1.24 13.82
CA TRP A 159 -4.71 -0.25 14.89
C TRP A 159 -6.14 0.28 15.01
N LEU A 160 -6.76 0.69 13.90
CA LEU A 160 -8.09 1.28 13.90
C LEU A 160 -9.16 0.24 14.20
N PHE A 161 -9.05 -0.98 13.67
CA PHE A 161 -9.96 -2.08 14.00
C PHE A 161 -9.88 -2.44 15.48
N HIS A 162 -8.68 -2.62 16.04
CA HIS A 162 -8.49 -2.83 17.47
C HIS A 162 -9.10 -1.69 18.29
N SER A 163 -8.88 -0.45 17.85
CA SER A 163 -9.42 0.74 18.52
C SER A 163 -10.95 0.78 18.47
N TRP A 164 -11.56 0.43 17.34
CA TRP A 164 -13.01 0.32 17.20
C TRP A 164 -13.60 -0.76 18.13
N VAL A 165 -13.04 -1.95 18.08
CA VAL A 165 -13.49 -3.10 18.87
C VAL A 165 -13.40 -2.82 20.38
N THR A 166 -12.42 -2.04 20.83
CA THR A 166 -12.22 -1.71 22.24
C THR A 166 -13.01 -0.50 22.72
N SER A 167 -13.09 0.57 21.91
CA SER A 167 -13.73 1.84 22.31
C SER A 167 -15.17 2.01 21.81
N GLY A 168 -15.56 1.31 20.73
CA GLY A 168 -16.87 1.45 20.10
C GLY A 168 -17.06 2.75 19.28
N HIS A 169 -16.04 3.62 19.18
CA HIS A 169 -16.19 4.90 18.48
C HIS A 169 -16.31 4.72 16.96
N LEU A 170 -17.30 5.39 16.37
CA LEU A 170 -17.59 5.33 14.93
C LEU A 170 -16.41 5.79 14.07
N VAL A 171 -15.64 6.79 14.50
CA VAL A 171 -14.44 7.29 13.80
C VAL A 171 -13.42 6.17 13.57
N HIS A 172 -13.20 5.31 14.57
CA HIS A 172 -12.29 4.16 14.42
C HIS A 172 -12.88 3.10 13.49
N ALA A 173 -14.21 2.90 13.51
CA ALA A 173 -14.87 1.97 12.58
C ALA A 173 -14.71 2.43 11.14
N VAL A 174 -15.03 3.70 10.86
CA VAL A 174 -14.89 4.29 9.51
C VAL A 174 -13.45 4.23 9.04
N GLY A 175 -12.51 4.64 9.91
CA GLY A 175 -11.08 4.56 9.59
C GLY A 175 -10.60 3.12 9.31
N ALA A 176 -11.08 2.13 10.08
CA ALA A 176 -10.78 0.71 9.86
C ALA A 176 -11.35 0.20 8.52
N VAL A 177 -12.58 0.62 8.15
CA VAL A 177 -13.16 0.27 6.85
C VAL A 177 -12.35 0.87 5.72
N LEU A 178 -12.06 2.17 5.77
CA LEU A 178 -11.33 2.87 4.71
C LEU A 178 -9.91 2.29 4.52
N SER A 179 -9.17 2.12 5.62
CA SER A 179 -7.80 1.58 5.53
C SER A 179 -7.78 0.15 5.02
N ALA A 180 -8.70 -0.73 5.46
CA ALA A 180 -8.77 -2.11 5.01
C ALA A 180 -9.22 -2.22 3.55
N ALA A 181 -10.26 -1.49 3.15
CA ALA A 181 -10.75 -1.47 1.77
C ALA A 181 -9.65 -1.01 0.80
N LEU A 182 -8.96 0.10 1.09
CA LEU A 182 -7.84 0.58 0.30
C LEU A 182 -6.67 -0.40 0.30
N CYS A 183 -6.39 -1.06 1.42
CA CYS A 183 -5.34 -2.06 1.52
C CYS A 183 -5.59 -3.25 0.58
N PHE A 184 -6.82 -3.77 0.56
CA PHE A 184 -7.21 -4.89 -0.30
C PHE A 184 -7.30 -4.50 -1.78
N LEU A 185 -7.69 -3.27 -2.07
CA LEU A 185 -7.64 -2.70 -3.41
C LEU A 185 -6.20 -2.61 -3.93
N VAL A 186 -5.28 -2.07 -3.13
CA VAL A 186 -3.87 -1.88 -3.52
C VAL A 186 -3.17 -3.22 -3.70
N LYS A 187 -3.53 -4.26 -2.93
CA LYS A 187 -2.87 -5.56 -3.05
C LYS A 187 -3.68 -6.72 -2.47
N VAL A 188 -4.16 -7.63 -3.32
CA VAL A 188 -4.96 -8.82 -2.93
C VAL A 188 -4.31 -9.67 -1.83
N PRO A 189 -3.00 -9.97 -1.86
CA PRO A 189 -2.39 -10.78 -0.81
C PRO A 189 -2.61 -10.25 0.61
N THR A 190 -2.93 -8.96 0.79
CA THR A 190 -3.23 -8.39 2.11
C THR A 190 -4.48 -8.96 2.78
N LEU A 191 -5.26 -9.76 2.07
CA LEU A 191 -6.35 -10.55 2.67
C LEU A 191 -5.89 -11.42 3.86
N TYR A 192 -4.56 -11.71 3.99
CA TYR A 192 -4.01 -12.35 5.18
C TYR A 192 -4.29 -11.55 6.47
N LEU A 193 -4.56 -10.24 6.38
CA LEU A 193 -4.99 -9.42 7.53
C LEU A 193 -6.29 -9.92 8.16
N GLY A 194 -7.08 -10.69 7.43
CA GLY A 194 -8.25 -11.36 7.99
C GLY A 194 -7.93 -12.20 9.22
N PHE A 195 -6.76 -12.83 9.29
CA PHE A 195 -6.36 -13.64 10.45
C PHE A 195 -6.18 -12.82 11.72
N PRO A 196 -5.35 -11.75 11.75
CA PRO A 196 -5.23 -10.92 12.96
C PRO A 196 -6.51 -10.15 13.29
N LEU A 197 -7.31 -9.71 12.30
CA LEU A 197 -8.60 -9.09 12.55
C LEU A 197 -9.57 -10.07 13.24
N LEU A 198 -9.61 -11.31 12.77
CA LEU A 198 -10.39 -12.38 13.39
C LEU A 198 -9.91 -12.66 14.83
N ALA A 199 -8.59 -12.73 15.04
CA ALA A 199 -8.02 -12.94 16.37
C ALA A 199 -8.44 -11.83 17.35
N ILE A 200 -8.39 -10.56 16.94
CA ILE A 200 -8.86 -9.41 17.73
C ILE A 200 -10.36 -9.55 18.06
N ALA A 201 -11.17 -9.94 17.08
CA ALA A 201 -12.61 -10.12 17.29
C ALA A 201 -12.91 -11.27 18.27
N ILE A 202 -12.22 -12.41 18.13
CA ILE A 202 -12.34 -13.56 19.03
C ILE A 202 -11.87 -13.20 20.44
N GLN A 203 -10.76 -12.51 20.58
CA GLN A 203 -10.24 -12.06 21.89
C GLN A 203 -11.25 -11.17 22.60
N ARG A 204 -11.97 -10.32 21.88
CA ARG A 204 -12.93 -9.39 22.46
C ARG A 204 -14.28 -10.00 22.82
N TRP A 205 -14.82 -10.90 21.97
CA TRP A 205 -16.20 -11.40 22.08
C TRP A 205 -16.30 -12.93 22.13
N GLY A 206 -15.17 -13.66 22.12
CA GLY A 206 -15.18 -15.10 21.96
C GLY A 206 -15.87 -15.49 20.64
N TRP A 207 -16.39 -16.67 20.55
CA TRP A 207 -17.11 -17.16 19.36
C TRP A 207 -18.41 -16.41 19.04
N ARG A 208 -18.88 -15.56 19.98
CA ARG A 208 -20.08 -14.73 19.77
C ARG A 208 -19.86 -13.59 18.76
N PHE A 209 -18.61 -13.37 18.29
CA PHE A 209 -18.33 -12.39 17.24
C PHE A 209 -19.17 -12.65 15.98
N VAL A 210 -19.49 -13.91 15.65
CA VAL A 210 -20.30 -14.28 14.48
C VAL A 210 -21.73 -13.72 14.54
N LEU A 211 -22.23 -13.41 15.74
CA LEU A 211 -23.56 -12.84 15.95
C LEU A 211 -23.56 -11.28 15.90
N ARG A 212 -22.44 -10.67 15.56
CA ARG A 212 -22.31 -9.20 15.48
C ARG A 212 -22.55 -8.69 14.07
N PRO A 213 -23.73 -8.12 13.75
CA PRO A 213 -24.03 -7.64 12.40
C PRO A 213 -23.01 -6.58 11.91
N ALA A 214 -22.51 -5.74 12.82
CA ALA A 214 -21.51 -4.74 12.50
C ALA A 214 -20.23 -5.32 11.89
N LEU A 215 -19.79 -6.54 12.29
CA LEU A 215 -18.64 -7.20 11.68
C LEU A 215 -18.93 -7.71 10.28
N TRP A 216 -20.12 -8.18 10.01
CA TRP A 216 -20.54 -8.58 8.67
C TRP A 216 -20.64 -7.38 7.74
N CYS A 217 -21.25 -6.27 8.21
CA CYS A 217 -21.25 -5.00 7.47
C CYS A 217 -19.82 -4.52 7.18
N TYR A 218 -18.92 -4.59 8.17
CA TYR A 218 -17.51 -4.29 8.00
C TYR A 218 -16.88 -5.17 6.92
N THR A 219 -17.07 -6.49 6.99
CA THR A 219 -16.50 -7.44 6.01
C THR A 219 -16.98 -7.16 4.59
N VAL A 220 -18.28 -6.90 4.41
CA VAL A 220 -18.82 -6.53 3.10
C VAL A 220 -18.23 -5.20 2.63
N ALA A 221 -18.17 -4.19 3.49
CA ALA A 221 -17.67 -2.86 3.14
C ALA A 221 -16.20 -2.86 2.72
N ILE A 222 -15.37 -3.74 3.29
CA ILE A 222 -13.95 -3.82 2.95
C ILE A 222 -13.67 -4.69 1.72
N LEU A 223 -14.50 -5.70 1.44
CA LEU A 223 -14.29 -6.61 0.31
C LEU A 223 -14.97 -6.14 -0.97
N ALA A 224 -16.15 -5.53 -0.88
CA ALA A 224 -16.92 -5.13 -2.05
C ALA A 224 -16.14 -4.20 -3.02
N PRO A 225 -15.42 -3.14 -2.57
CA PRO A 225 -14.64 -2.31 -3.47
C PRO A 225 -13.54 -3.09 -4.21
N ALA A 226 -12.85 -4.01 -3.52
CA ALA A 226 -11.83 -4.84 -4.13
C ALA A 226 -12.42 -5.77 -5.19
N VAL A 227 -13.53 -6.45 -4.89
CA VAL A 227 -14.22 -7.31 -5.86
C VAL A 227 -14.65 -6.51 -7.10
N LEU A 228 -15.27 -5.34 -6.92
CA LEU A 228 -15.68 -4.47 -8.02
C LEU A 228 -14.49 -4.05 -8.89
N TRP A 229 -13.37 -3.67 -8.26
CA TRP A 229 -12.16 -3.33 -9.01
C TRP A 229 -11.63 -4.50 -9.83
N TYR A 230 -11.50 -5.68 -9.24
CA TYR A 230 -10.92 -6.82 -9.95
C TYR A 230 -11.84 -7.38 -11.05
N VAL A 231 -13.14 -7.20 -10.95
CA VAL A 231 -14.08 -7.44 -12.07
C VAL A 231 -13.78 -6.45 -13.20
N HIS A 232 -13.72 -5.15 -12.90
CA HIS A 232 -13.38 -4.13 -13.90
C HIS A 232 -11.99 -4.34 -14.52
N ALA A 233 -10.97 -4.70 -13.72
CA ALA A 233 -9.63 -5.00 -14.22
C ALA A 233 -9.62 -6.21 -15.17
N ALA A 234 -10.47 -7.22 -14.93
CA ALA A 234 -10.62 -8.34 -15.84
C ALA A 234 -11.27 -7.94 -17.18
N ASP A 235 -12.20 -6.97 -17.16
CA ASP A 235 -12.79 -6.41 -18.38
C ASP A 235 -11.73 -5.63 -19.20
N LEU A 236 -10.88 -4.83 -18.53
CA LEU A 236 -9.74 -4.16 -19.19
C LEU A 236 -8.79 -5.16 -19.89
N PHE A 237 -8.51 -6.29 -19.23
CA PHE A 237 -7.71 -7.35 -19.83
C PHE A 237 -8.41 -7.99 -21.05
N ALA A 238 -9.71 -8.21 -20.96
CA ALA A 238 -10.47 -8.80 -22.07
C ALA A 238 -10.46 -7.91 -23.32
N GLU A 239 -10.46 -6.59 -23.13
CA GLU A 239 -10.41 -5.62 -24.23
C GLU A 239 -9.02 -5.47 -24.85
N THR A 240 -7.97 -5.39 -24.03
CA THR A 240 -6.62 -5.00 -24.47
C THR A 240 -5.62 -6.15 -24.51
N GLY A 241 -5.85 -7.19 -23.74
CA GLY A 241 -4.90 -8.29 -23.50
C GLY A 241 -3.65 -7.89 -22.71
N LEU A 242 -3.63 -6.68 -22.11
CA LEU A 242 -2.50 -6.17 -21.31
C LEU A 242 -2.71 -6.49 -19.82
N THR A 243 -1.68 -7.04 -19.16
CA THR A 243 -1.78 -7.47 -17.75
C THR A 243 -0.45 -7.36 -17.03
N PHE A 244 -0.50 -6.95 -15.75
CA PHE A 244 0.60 -7.11 -14.78
C PHE A 244 0.64 -8.50 -14.14
N GLY A 245 -0.15 -9.44 -14.62
CA GLY A 245 -0.13 -10.84 -14.18
C GLY A 245 -0.77 -11.08 -12.81
N ILE A 246 -1.81 -10.34 -12.45
CA ILE A 246 -2.51 -10.51 -11.16
C ILE A 246 -3.03 -11.95 -11.02
N TRP A 247 -3.57 -12.52 -12.08
CA TRP A 247 -4.17 -13.85 -12.11
C TRP A 247 -3.25 -14.95 -12.63
N ASN A 248 -1.99 -14.64 -12.92
CA ASN A 248 -0.91 -15.57 -13.30
C ASN A 248 -1.24 -16.56 -14.46
N ARG A 249 -2.39 -16.40 -15.13
CA ARG A 249 -2.85 -17.35 -16.15
C ARG A 249 -2.34 -17.09 -17.56
N TYR A 250 -1.83 -15.88 -17.86
CA TYR A 250 -1.57 -15.45 -19.22
C TYR A 250 -0.18 -14.82 -19.48
N GLY A 251 0.55 -14.44 -18.44
CA GLY A 251 1.87 -13.84 -18.60
C GLY A 251 2.93 -14.80 -19.12
N TYR A 252 2.92 -16.03 -18.67
CA TYR A 252 3.91 -17.06 -19.10
C TYR A 252 3.64 -17.61 -20.49
N ASP A 253 2.38 -17.83 -20.88
CA ASP A 253 2.04 -18.41 -22.18
C ASP A 253 2.34 -17.46 -23.38
N LYS A 254 2.31 -16.16 -23.18
CA LYS A 254 2.67 -15.18 -24.24
C LYS A 254 4.19 -15.02 -24.39
N TRP A 255 4.94 -15.13 -23.31
CA TRP A 255 6.41 -15.08 -23.35
C TRP A 255 7.00 -16.35 -24.01
N ASP A 256 6.40 -17.51 -23.79
CA ASP A 256 6.88 -18.77 -24.37
C ASP A 256 6.61 -18.93 -25.87
N ARG A 257 5.67 -18.15 -26.46
CA ARG A 257 5.28 -18.32 -27.86
C ARG A 257 5.75 -17.25 -28.84
N GLY A 258 6.28 -16.12 -28.39
CA GLY A 258 6.52 -14.98 -29.30
C GLY A 258 7.88 -14.34 -29.28
N VAL A 259 8.65 -14.44 -28.22
CA VAL A 259 9.89 -13.65 -28.07
C VAL A 259 11.18 -14.45 -28.29
N LEU A 260 11.10 -15.79 -28.34
CA LEU A 260 12.27 -16.65 -28.60
C LEU A 260 12.40 -17.11 -30.04
N LEU A 261 11.53 -16.67 -30.98
CA LEU A 261 11.53 -17.07 -32.39
C LEU A 261 11.54 -15.90 -33.36
N THR A 262 11.88 -14.70 -32.97
CA THR A 262 12.28 -13.58 -33.80
C THR A 262 13.59 -13.00 -33.32
#